data_33402835860d666afacb9a7822d1396d
#
_entry.id   33402835860d666afacb9a7822d1396d
#
_cell.length_a   1.000
_cell.length_b   1.000
_cell.length_c   1.000
_cell.angle_alpha   90.00
_cell.angle_beta   90.00
_cell.angle_gamma   90.00
#
_symmetry.space_group_name_H-M   'P 1'
#
loop_
_entity.id
_entity.type
_entity.pdbx_description
1 polymer ?
#
loop_
_entity_poly.entity_id
_entity_poly.type
_entity_poly.pdbx_seq_one_letter_code
_entity_poly.pdbx_strand_id
1 'polypeptide(L)'
;MTPRFAQKIVSAATLAKQLKAQLIPRPLVFTNGVFDLLHRGHVSYLDAASQHGATMVVALNTDASVRGLGKGTNRPLNTLADRQAVIAALESVHWVTSFNEQTPEALIALLQPDVLIKGGDYDMQQLPETRLVESWGGHALAIPIEHQRSTTALIQQIQAN
;
A
#
# COMPACT_ATOMS: atom_id res chain seq x y z
N MET A 1 -24.37 12.38 -1.54
CA MET A 1 -23.97 11.53 -0.38
C MET A 1 -22.54 11.07 -0.63
N THR A 2 -21.61 11.31 0.29
CA THR A 2 -20.22 10.85 0.15
C THR A 2 -20.16 9.33 0.33
N PRO A 3 -19.53 8.58 -0.59
CA PRO A 3 -19.39 7.14 -0.46
C PRO A 3 -18.65 6.75 0.83
N ARG A 4 -19.03 5.64 1.44
CA ARG A 4 -18.44 5.19 2.72
C ARG A 4 -16.94 4.98 2.62
N PHE A 5 -16.44 4.43 1.51
CA PHE A 5 -15.01 4.21 1.30
C PHE A 5 -14.20 5.52 1.23
N ALA A 6 -14.80 6.62 0.78
CA ALA A 6 -14.10 7.90 0.65
C ALA A 6 -13.61 8.45 2.01
N GLN A 7 -14.25 8.05 3.11
CA GLN A 7 -13.84 8.44 4.46
C GLN A 7 -12.52 7.77 4.88
N LYS A 8 -12.14 6.69 4.22
CA LYS A 8 -10.86 5.99 4.47
C LYS A 8 -9.68 6.64 3.75
N ILE A 9 -9.93 7.54 2.79
CA ILE A 9 -8.89 8.20 1.98
C ILE A 9 -8.50 9.50 2.65
N VAL A 10 -7.29 9.55 3.19
CA VAL A 10 -6.80 10.70 3.96
C VAL A 10 -5.34 11.03 3.63
N SER A 11 -4.93 12.27 3.87
CA SER A 11 -3.53 12.66 3.70
C SER A 11 -2.62 12.02 4.75
N ALA A 12 -1.34 11.87 4.41
CA ALA A 12 -0.32 11.41 5.34
C ALA A 12 -0.25 12.27 6.61
N ALA A 13 -0.41 13.59 6.47
CA ALA A 13 -0.44 14.52 7.60
C ALA A 13 -1.64 14.27 8.52
N THR A 14 -2.81 13.98 7.96
CA THR A 14 -4.01 13.64 8.73
C THR A 14 -3.81 12.34 9.51
N LEU A 15 -3.27 11.29 8.86
CA LEU A 15 -2.95 10.03 9.54
C LEU A 15 -1.95 10.24 10.67
N ALA A 16 -0.86 10.96 10.43
CA ALA A 16 0.15 11.24 11.45
C ALA A 16 -0.44 11.98 12.66
N LYS A 17 -1.32 12.96 12.41
CA LYS A 17 -2.02 13.69 13.48
C LYS A 17 -2.92 12.77 14.31
N GLN A 18 -3.67 11.88 13.65
CA GLN A 18 -4.56 10.94 14.33
C GLN A 18 -3.78 9.87 15.12
N LEU A 19 -2.67 9.38 14.58
CA LEU A 19 -1.78 8.45 15.27
C LEU A 19 -1.16 9.09 16.52
N LYS A 20 -0.67 10.32 16.40
CA LYS A 20 -0.14 11.09 17.55
C LYS A 20 -1.19 11.34 18.63
N ALA A 21 -2.42 11.56 18.23
CA ALA A 21 -3.57 11.73 19.13
C ALA A 21 -4.11 10.40 19.69
N GLN A 22 -3.49 9.26 19.36
CA GLN A 22 -3.92 7.90 19.76
C GLN A 22 -5.37 7.56 19.35
N LEU A 23 -5.85 8.14 18.26
CA LEU A 23 -7.19 7.90 17.73
C LEU A 23 -7.25 6.70 16.78
N ILE A 24 -6.09 6.18 16.36
CA ILE A 24 -5.97 5.01 15.50
C ILE A 24 -5.42 3.85 16.33
N PRO A 25 -6.16 2.72 16.41
CA PRO A 25 -5.70 1.54 17.14
C PRO A 25 -4.40 0.96 16.58
N ARG A 26 -3.55 0.44 17.46
CA ARG A 26 -2.33 -0.31 17.14
C ARG A 26 -2.48 -1.79 17.51
N PRO A 27 -1.72 -2.71 16.93
CA PRO A 27 -0.60 -2.51 16.00
C PRO A 27 -1.02 -1.92 14.65
N LEU A 28 -0.22 -0.98 14.11
CA LEU A 28 -0.39 -0.37 12.81
C LEU A 28 0.34 -1.19 11.75
N VAL A 29 -0.39 -1.76 10.82
CA VAL A 29 0.14 -2.46 9.65
C VAL A 29 0.23 -1.49 8.48
N PHE A 30 1.36 -1.49 7.81
CA PHE A 30 1.61 -0.64 6.64
C PHE A 30 2.06 -1.46 5.45
N THR A 31 1.48 -1.19 4.31
CA THR A 31 1.99 -1.63 3.02
C THR A 31 1.89 -0.53 1.98
N ASN A 32 2.65 -0.66 0.89
CA ASN A 32 2.60 0.28 -0.22
C ASN A 32 2.64 -0.42 -1.57
N GLY A 33 2.17 0.26 -2.58
CA GLY A 33 2.22 -0.21 -3.96
C GLY A 33 1.54 0.73 -4.95
N VAL A 34 1.62 0.37 -6.23
CA VAL A 34 0.94 1.12 -7.29
C VAL A 34 -0.54 0.75 -7.35
N PHE A 35 -0.88 -0.53 -7.24
CA PHE A 35 -2.25 -1.07 -7.30
C PHE A 35 -3.03 -0.55 -8.52
N ASP A 36 -2.43 -0.64 -9.70
CA ASP A 36 -3.00 -0.06 -10.93
C ASP A 36 -4.23 -0.84 -11.42
N LEU A 37 -4.09 -2.15 -11.60
CA LEU A 37 -5.19 -3.06 -11.84
C LEU A 37 -5.22 -4.09 -10.71
N LEU A 38 -6.32 -4.13 -9.96
CA LEU A 38 -6.50 -5.12 -8.92
C LEU A 38 -6.83 -6.49 -9.53
N HIS A 39 -6.28 -7.50 -8.89
CA HIS A 39 -6.57 -8.90 -9.16
C HIS A 39 -6.63 -9.68 -7.83
N ARG A 40 -7.09 -10.93 -7.89
CA ARG A 40 -7.24 -11.77 -6.70
C ARG A 40 -5.99 -11.81 -5.81
N GLY A 41 -4.80 -11.82 -6.40
CA GLY A 41 -3.54 -11.82 -5.65
C GLY A 41 -3.40 -10.60 -4.74
N HIS A 42 -3.78 -9.41 -5.20
CA HIS A 42 -3.79 -8.20 -4.35
C HIS A 42 -4.80 -8.31 -3.22
N VAL A 43 -6.02 -8.78 -3.50
CA VAL A 43 -7.08 -8.89 -2.48
C VAL A 43 -6.67 -9.87 -1.39
N SER A 44 -6.23 -11.09 -1.76
CA SER A 44 -5.78 -12.11 -0.80
C SER A 44 -4.58 -11.63 0.02
N TYR A 45 -3.63 -10.94 -0.63
CA TYR A 45 -2.48 -10.38 0.03
C TYR A 45 -2.86 -9.31 1.07
N LEU A 46 -3.72 -8.35 0.70
CA LEU A 46 -4.15 -7.28 1.60
C LEU A 46 -4.98 -7.82 2.77
N ASP A 47 -5.80 -8.84 2.52
CA ASP A 47 -6.54 -9.53 3.56
C ASP A 47 -5.59 -10.22 4.57
N ALA A 48 -4.64 -11.02 4.08
CA ALA A 48 -3.64 -11.66 4.92
C ALA A 48 -2.80 -10.63 5.70
N ALA A 49 -2.39 -9.53 5.04
CA ALA A 49 -1.64 -8.46 5.68
C ALA A 49 -2.42 -7.82 6.84
N SER A 50 -3.72 -7.62 6.68
CA SER A 50 -4.56 -6.99 7.70
C SER A 50 -4.64 -7.78 9.02
N GLN A 51 -4.39 -9.10 8.98
CA GLN A 51 -4.41 -9.97 10.15
C GLN A 51 -3.22 -9.75 11.11
N HIS A 52 -2.22 -8.96 10.70
CA HIS A 52 -1.03 -8.69 11.51
C HIS A 52 -1.16 -7.51 12.47
N GLY A 53 -2.31 -6.85 12.52
CA GLY A 53 -2.53 -5.75 13.46
C GLY A 53 -3.98 -5.28 13.54
N ALA A 54 -4.20 -4.25 14.34
CA ALA A 54 -5.53 -3.68 14.55
C ALA A 54 -5.96 -2.70 13.44
N THR A 55 -4.99 -2.07 12.77
CA THR A 55 -5.26 -1.08 11.72
C THR A 55 -4.35 -1.31 10.52
N MET A 56 -4.95 -1.42 9.33
CA MET A 56 -4.26 -1.56 8.05
C MET A 56 -4.26 -0.24 7.29
N VAL A 57 -3.06 0.25 6.96
CA VAL A 57 -2.83 1.42 6.10
C VAL A 57 -2.21 0.96 4.80
N VAL A 58 -2.80 1.37 3.68
CA VAL A 58 -2.26 1.15 2.33
C VAL A 58 -1.86 2.49 1.73
N ALA A 59 -0.59 2.61 1.36
CA ALA A 59 -0.05 3.81 0.72
C ALA A 59 0.16 3.58 -0.78
N LEU A 60 -0.36 4.46 -1.62
CA LEU A 60 -0.25 4.37 -3.06
C LEU A 60 0.74 5.40 -3.61
N ASN A 61 1.57 4.96 -4.56
CA ASN A 61 2.37 5.89 -5.35
C ASN A 61 1.46 6.85 -6.12
N THR A 62 1.76 8.16 -6.11
CA THR A 62 1.09 9.12 -7.01
C THR A 62 1.37 8.76 -8.46
N ASP A 63 0.59 9.31 -9.40
CA ASP A 63 0.81 9.07 -10.83
C ASP A 63 2.20 9.53 -11.28
N ALA A 64 2.69 10.63 -10.72
CA ALA A 64 4.05 11.11 -10.98
C ALA A 64 5.12 10.14 -10.46
N SER A 65 4.95 9.62 -9.24
CA SER A 65 5.84 8.60 -8.68
C SER A 65 5.86 7.33 -9.53
N VAL A 66 4.69 6.85 -9.99
CA VAL A 66 4.60 5.64 -10.84
C VAL A 66 5.37 5.82 -12.15
N ARG A 67 5.23 6.99 -12.80
CA ARG A 67 6.00 7.29 -14.03
C ARG A 67 7.51 7.25 -13.80
N GLY A 68 7.96 7.69 -12.64
CA GLY A 68 9.36 7.63 -12.24
C GLY A 68 9.91 6.21 -11.98
N LEU A 69 9.05 5.21 -11.76
CA LEU A 69 9.47 3.82 -11.53
C LEU A 69 9.89 3.06 -12.80
N GLY A 70 9.79 3.68 -13.99
CA GLY A 70 10.20 3.04 -15.24
C GLY A 70 9.37 1.83 -15.68
N LYS A 71 8.15 1.69 -15.18
CA LYS A 71 7.25 0.55 -15.50
C LYS A 71 6.54 0.65 -16.86
N GLY A 72 7.02 1.51 -17.75
CA GLY A 72 6.46 1.75 -19.08
C GLY A 72 5.82 3.12 -19.23
N THR A 73 5.74 3.63 -20.47
CA THR A 73 5.30 5.01 -20.80
C THR A 73 3.81 5.24 -20.52
N ASN A 74 3.00 4.17 -20.51
CA ASN A 74 1.53 4.23 -20.34
C ASN A 74 1.08 3.85 -18.92
N ARG A 75 1.92 4.00 -17.91
CA ARG A 75 1.59 3.68 -16.52
C ARG A 75 1.57 4.93 -15.64
N PRO A 76 0.65 5.06 -14.68
CA PRO A 76 -0.43 4.10 -14.38
C PRO A 76 -1.57 4.20 -15.41
N LEU A 77 -2.37 3.13 -15.56
CA LEU A 77 -3.59 3.12 -16.37
C LEU A 77 -4.73 3.86 -15.66
N ASN A 78 -4.88 3.63 -14.37
CA ASN A 78 -5.86 4.28 -13.52
C ASN A 78 -5.24 5.46 -12.77
N THR A 79 -6.00 6.56 -12.67
CA THR A 79 -5.57 7.72 -11.88
C THR A 79 -5.40 7.36 -10.41
N LEU A 80 -4.63 8.14 -9.67
CA LEU A 80 -4.49 7.95 -8.22
C LEU A 80 -5.85 7.91 -7.51
N ALA A 81 -6.78 8.80 -7.91
CA ALA A 81 -8.10 8.88 -7.30
C ALA A 81 -8.90 7.58 -7.50
N ASP A 82 -8.86 6.99 -8.69
CA ASP A 82 -9.52 5.72 -8.98
C ASP A 82 -8.88 4.56 -8.21
N ARG A 83 -7.55 4.50 -8.19
CA ARG A 83 -6.80 3.47 -7.46
C ARG A 83 -7.07 3.54 -5.95
N GLN A 84 -7.10 4.75 -5.37
CA GLN A 84 -7.43 4.95 -3.96
C GLN A 84 -8.87 4.52 -3.64
N ALA A 85 -9.84 4.86 -4.50
CA ALA A 85 -11.23 4.48 -4.31
C ALA A 85 -11.41 2.96 -4.28
N VAL A 86 -10.77 2.25 -5.22
CA VAL A 86 -10.86 0.78 -5.31
C VAL A 86 -10.21 0.10 -4.10
N ILE A 87 -9.03 0.54 -3.68
CA ILE A 87 -8.36 0.01 -2.49
C ILE A 87 -9.16 0.32 -1.21
N ALA A 88 -9.68 1.54 -1.08
CA ALA A 88 -10.47 1.93 0.08
C ALA A 88 -11.79 1.16 0.22
N ALA A 89 -12.33 0.63 -0.88
CA ALA A 89 -13.54 -0.18 -0.87
C ALA A 89 -13.32 -1.60 -0.32
N LEU A 90 -12.06 -2.06 -0.20
CA LEU A 90 -11.76 -3.38 0.38
C LEU A 90 -12.03 -3.38 1.89
N GLU A 91 -12.62 -4.48 2.37
CA GLU A 91 -12.96 -4.65 3.79
C GLU A 91 -11.72 -4.65 4.67
N SER A 92 -10.66 -5.32 4.23
CA SER A 92 -9.39 -5.46 4.96
C SER A 92 -8.60 -4.15 5.11
N VAL A 93 -8.96 -3.09 4.37
CA VAL A 93 -8.24 -1.81 4.38
C VAL A 93 -8.97 -0.80 5.27
N HIS A 94 -8.25 -0.24 6.26
CA HIS A 94 -8.80 0.77 7.17
C HIS A 94 -8.53 2.19 6.68
N TRP A 95 -7.32 2.46 6.19
CA TRP A 95 -6.92 3.77 5.70
C TRP A 95 -6.12 3.67 4.41
N VAL A 96 -6.35 4.65 3.54
CA VAL A 96 -5.62 4.80 2.28
C VAL A 96 -4.99 6.19 2.24
N THR A 97 -3.71 6.22 1.90
CA THR A 97 -2.97 7.48 1.69
C THR A 97 -2.12 7.38 0.43
N SER A 98 -1.34 8.41 0.12
CA SER A 98 -0.44 8.43 -1.02
C SER A 98 0.89 9.10 -0.69
N PHE A 99 1.91 8.82 -1.51
CA PHE A 99 3.23 9.43 -1.44
C PHE A 99 3.77 9.66 -2.85
N ASN A 100 4.61 10.68 -3.00
CA ASN A 100 5.14 11.10 -4.31
C ASN A 100 6.60 10.66 -4.54
N GLU A 101 7.28 10.24 -3.51
CA GLU A 101 8.66 9.80 -3.54
C GLU A 101 8.81 8.47 -4.28
N GLN A 102 10.02 8.13 -4.70
CA GLN A 102 10.34 6.85 -5.33
C GLN A 102 10.19 5.67 -4.35
N THR A 103 10.48 5.92 -3.08
CA THR A 103 10.39 4.96 -1.98
C THR A 103 9.50 5.51 -0.86
N PRO A 104 8.83 4.67 -0.06
CA PRO A 104 7.91 5.11 0.99
C PRO A 104 8.61 5.47 2.31
N GLU A 105 9.95 5.56 2.36
CA GLU A 105 10.72 5.72 3.61
C GLU A 105 10.30 6.96 4.41
N ALA A 106 10.10 8.11 3.76
CA ALA A 106 9.66 9.33 4.43
C ALA A 106 8.28 9.17 5.07
N LEU A 107 7.35 8.52 4.37
CA LEU A 107 6.02 8.23 4.88
C LEU A 107 6.06 7.21 6.02
N ILE A 108 6.86 6.16 5.90
CA ILE A 108 7.08 5.15 6.95
C ILE A 108 7.66 5.80 8.21
N ALA A 109 8.66 6.68 8.07
CA ALA A 109 9.23 7.44 9.19
C ALA A 109 8.20 8.35 9.87
N LEU A 110 7.30 8.95 9.09
CA LEU A 110 6.23 9.82 9.60
C LEU A 110 5.17 9.04 10.40
N LEU A 111 4.75 7.86 9.91
CA LEU A 111 3.66 7.09 10.50
C LEU A 111 4.12 6.09 11.57
N GLN A 112 5.39 5.68 11.54
CA GLN A 112 6.01 4.71 12.43
C GLN A 112 5.14 3.45 12.62
N PRO A 113 4.91 2.66 11.56
CA PRO A 113 4.13 1.44 11.67
C PRO A 113 4.81 0.41 12.57
N ASP A 114 4.00 -0.41 13.24
CA ASP A 114 4.48 -1.55 14.03
C ASP A 114 4.87 -2.73 13.13
N VAL A 115 4.18 -2.86 12.00
CA VAL A 115 4.40 -3.95 11.04
C VAL A 115 4.46 -3.39 9.61
N LEU A 116 5.59 -3.59 8.95
CA LEU A 116 5.75 -3.33 7.52
C LEU A 116 5.54 -4.64 6.75
N ILE A 117 4.64 -4.62 5.77
CA ILE A 117 4.39 -5.80 4.95
C ILE A 117 4.65 -5.50 3.48
N LYS A 118 5.35 -6.42 2.80
CA LYS A 118 5.54 -6.42 1.34
C LYS A 118 4.89 -7.68 0.74
N GLY A 119 4.22 -7.50 -0.39
CA GLY A 119 3.62 -8.63 -1.12
C GLY A 119 4.56 -9.19 -2.16
N GLY A 120 4.95 -10.45 -2.02
CA GLY A 120 5.86 -11.14 -2.93
C GLY A 120 7.09 -11.72 -2.23
N ASP A 121 8.02 -12.20 -3.02
CA ASP A 121 9.25 -12.85 -2.55
C ASP A 121 10.37 -11.80 -2.37
N TYR A 122 10.21 -10.96 -1.34
CA TYR A 122 11.24 -9.98 -0.97
C TYR A 122 12.20 -10.54 0.07
N ASP A 123 13.49 -10.30 -0.13
CA ASP A 123 14.48 -10.41 0.95
C ASP A 123 14.35 -9.15 1.82
N MET A 124 13.55 -9.25 2.89
CA MET A 124 13.24 -8.13 3.75
C MET A 124 14.48 -7.54 4.42
N GLN A 125 15.54 -8.32 4.65
CA GLN A 125 16.78 -7.85 5.29
C GLN A 125 17.56 -6.86 4.41
N GLN A 126 17.33 -6.88 3.11
CA GLN A 126 18.00 -5.97 2.17
C GLN A 126 17.23 -4.66 1.94
N LEU A 127 15.99 -4.56 2.43
CA LEU A 127 15.19 -3.36 2.25
C LEU A 127 15.54 -2.27 3.27
N PRO A 128 15.82 -1.03 2.83
CA PRO A 128 16.08 0.09 3.76
C PRO A 128 14.90 0.31 4.72
N GLU A 129 13.67 0.13 4.24
CA GLU A 129 12.46 0.30 5.03
C GLU A 129 12.37 -0.69 6.20
N THR A 130 12.94 -1.89 6.07
CA THR A 130 13.00 -2.87 7.17
C THR A 130 13.81 -2.33 8.33
N ARG A 131 15.04 -1.87 8.06
CA ARG A 131 15.91 -1.30 9.08
C ARG A 131 15.29 -0.08 9.75
N LEU A 132 14.57 0.72 8.95
CA LEU A 132 13.88 1.89 9.45
C LEU A 132 12.80 1.49 10.47
N VAL A 133 11.94 0.53 10.13
CA VAL A 133 10.87 0.04 11.02
C VAL A 133 11.43 -0.63 12.28
N GLU A 134 12.50 -1.42 12.15
CA GLU A 134 13.17 -2.07 13.27
C GLU A 134 13.81 -1.05 14.25
N SER A 135 14.17 0.15 13.78
CA SER A 135 14.82 1.18 14.63
C SER A 135 13.93 1.70 15.76
N TRP A 136 12.60 1.55 15.67
CA TRP A 136 11.65 1.87 16.76
C TRP A 136 10.94 0.64 17.34
N GLY A 137 11.45 -0.57 17.10
CA GLY A 137 10.93 -1.82 17.66
C GLY A 137 9.80 -2.46 16.84
N GLY A 138 9.50 -1.96 15.65
CA GLY A 138 8.61 -2.63 14.70
C GLY A 138 9.30 -3.80 14.00
N HIS A 139 8.59 -4.50 13.15
CA HIS A 139 9.12 -5.59 12.35
C HIS A 139 8.59 -5.57 10.92
N ALA A 140 9.29 -6.24 10.02
CA ALA A 140 8.95 -6.28 8.61
C ALA A 140 8.90 -7.72 8.10
N LEU A 141 7.91 -8.04 7.27
CA LEU A 141 7.74 -9.36 6.70
C LEU A 141 7.21 -9.32 5.27
N ALA A 142 7.54 -10.36 4.50
CA ALA A 142 7.00 -10.58 3.17
C ALA A 142 5.85 -11.60 3.26
N ILE A 143 4.76 -11.32 2.55
CA ILE A 143 3.65 -12.27 2.37
C ILE A 143 3.68 -12.75 0.92
N PRO A 144 3.83 -14.05 0.66
CA PRO A 144 3.77 -14.59 -0.70
C PRO A 144 2.44 -14.28 -1.38
N ILE A 145 2.50 -13.91 -2.65
CA ILE A 145 1.28 -13.73 -3.46
C ILE A 145 0.93 -15.09 -4.05
N GLU A 146 -0.03 -15.77 -3.45
CA GLU A 146 -0.43 -17.14 -3.80
C GLU A 146 -0.98 -17.29 -5.22
N HIS A 147 -1.52 -16.23 -5.80
CA HIS A 147 -2.09 -16.23 -7.14
C HIS A 147 -1.19 -15.46 -8.09
N GLN A 148 -0.41 -16.18 -8.91
CA GLN A 148 0.52 -15.62 -9.90
C GLN A 148 -0.23 -14.92 -11.05
N ARG A 149 -0.92 -13.83 -10.73
CA ARG A 149 -1.43 -12.89 -11.73
C ARG A 149 -0.73 -11.57 -11.51
N SER A 150 -0.13 -11.03 -12.56
CA SER A 150 0.45 -9.69 -12.52
C SER A 150 -0.38 -8.73 -13.36
N THR A 151 -0.43 -7.48 -12.97
CA THR A 151 -1.03 -6.41 -13.78
C THR A 151 -0.45 -6.40 -15.20
N THR A 152 0.85 -6.64 -15.34
CA THR A 152 1.52 -6.73 -16.65
C THR A 152 0.98 -7.87 -17.49
N ALA A 153 0.80 -9.07 -16.91
CA ALA A 153 0.23 -10.20 -17.63
C ALA A 153 -1.22 -9.96 -18.07
N LEU A 154 -2.04 -9.29 -17.23
CA LEU A 154 -3.40 -8.91 -17.59
C LEU A 154 -3.43 -7.92 -18.76
N ILE A 155 -2.57 -6.92 -18.75
CA ILE A 155 -2.45 -5.94 -19.84
C ILE A 155 -2.03 -6.63 -21.13
N GLN A 156 -1.03 -7.51 -21.08
CA GLN A 156 -0.60 -8.28 -22.26
C GLN A 156 -1.72 -9.16 -22.83
N GLN A 157 -2.50 -9.80 -21.97
CA GLN A 157 -3.65 -10.60 -22.39
C GLN A 157 -4.74 -9.74 -23.08
N ILE A 158 -5.00 -8.55 -22.56
CA ILE A 158 -5.97 -7.61 -23.18
C ILE A 158 -5.48 -7.12 -24.53
N GLN A 159 -4.17 -6.86 -24.68
CA GLN A 159 -3.59 -6.38 -25.93
C GLN A 159 -3.45 -7.47 -27.02
N ALA A 160 -3.45 -8.74 -26.62
CA ALA A 160 -3.32 -9.90 -27.54
C ALA A 160 -4.66 -10.35 -28.16
N ASN A 161 -5.80 -9.80 -27.68
CA ASN A 161 -7.14 -10.03 -28.21
C ASN A 161 -7.63 -8.81 -29.00
#